data_8246c7f7a93f031fccbf2aa5d62bf071
#
_entry.id   8246c7f7a93f031fccbf2aa5d62bf071
#
_cell.length_a   1.000
_cell.length_b   1.000
_cell.length_c   1.000
_cell.angle_alpha   90.00
_cell.angle_beta   90.00
_cell.angle_gamma   90.00
#
_symmetry.space_group_name_H-M   'P 1'
#
loop_
_entity.id
_entity.type
_entity.pdbx_description
1 polymer ?
#
loop_
_entity_poly.entity_id
_entity_poly.type
_entity_poly.pdbx_seq_one_letter_code
_entity_poly.pdbx_strand_id
1 'polypeptide(L)'
;MQNERKILVVDGDIHLGKFLKRQLGQKNYRVDLQTDGKYAADELQGNMYDLVILDLDLPGMDGMDLLKKIHVDQPRLSKLVLTARNRTEDIVRGLDEGADDYLTKPFSFMELAARVRVLLSRKLATPAAVAQAAGDLRIDRDGHQAFRGDRRIDLTLREFELLEYLTDNIGRALSRKTLMEDVWKVAYDPATNIVDVYMKYLRDKIDVEGDAKLIRTIRGVGYVLSDGSEPPRRRGVGAVAGSSWQATAAMGAICAA
;
A
#
# COMPACT_ATOMS: atom_id res chain seq x y z
N MET A 1 -2.49 24.33 -19.96
CA MET A 1 -3.36 24.61 -18.80
C MET A 1 -3.31 23.35 -17.94
N GLN A 2 -2.65 23.36 -16.76
CA GLN A 2 -2.69 22.23 -15.85
C GLN A 2 -4.14 22.12 -15.35
N ASN A 3 -4.75 20.95 -15.56
CA ASN A 3 -6.10 20.66 -15.10
C ASN A 3 -6.07 20.65 -13.55
N GLU A 4 -6.68 21.64 -12.92
CA GLU A 4 -6.71 21.77 -11.45
C GLU A 4 -7.45 20.57 -10.86
N ARG A 5 -6.78 19.78 -10.00
CA ARG A 5 -7.35 18.58 -9.39
C ARG A 5 -8.43 18.94 -8.39
N LYS A 6 -9.57 18.26 -8.48
CA LYS A 6 -10.73 18.51 -7.63
C LYS A 6 -10.86 17.44 -6.54
N ILE A 7 -10.89 17.86 -5.28
CA ILE A 7 -10.96 17.01 -4.09
C ILE A 7 -12.25 17.30 -3.34
N LEU A 8 -13.00 16.26 -2.97
CA LEU A 8 -14.08 16.37 -2.01
C LEU A 8 -13.58 15.90 -0.64
N VAL A 9 -13.73 16.75 0.38
CA VAL A 9 -13.53 16.41 1.79
C VAL A 9 -14.90 16.15 2.41
N VAL A 10 -15.08 14.99 3.02
CA VAL A 10 -16.30 14.59 3.72
C VAL A 10 -15.93 14.26 5.15
N ASP A 11 -16.26 15.15 6.09
CA ASP A 11 -15.87 14.99 7.50
C ASP A 11 -16.92 15.72 8.39
N GLY A 12 -17.47 15.01 9.38
CA GLY A 12 -18.45 15.55 10.32
C GLY A 12 -17.92 16.73 11.15
N ASP A 13 -16.58 16.81 11.33
CA ASP A 13 -15.94 17.96 11.98
C ASP A 13 -15.69 19.09 10.98
N ILE A 14 -16.56 20.10 11.01
CA ILE A 14 -16.47 21.28 10.16
C ILE A 14 -15.13 22.04 10.32
N HIS A 15 -14.50 22.02 11.50
CA HIS A 15 -13.23 22.72 11.74
C HIS A 15 -12.08 22.02 11.06
N LEU A 16 -12.03 20.69 11.19
CA LEU A 16 -11.05 19.85 10.47
C LEU A 16 -11.27 19.97 8.95
N GLY A 17 -12.50 19.90 8.48
CA GLY A 17 -12.81 20.03 7.06
C GLY A 17 -12.37 21.39 6.49
N LYS A 18 -12.64 22.52 7.19
CA LYS A 18 -12.16 23.85 6.81
C LYS A 18 -10.64 23.97 6.83
N PHE A 19 -9.98 23.35 7.83
CA PHE A 19 -8.53 23.28 7.89
C PHE A 19 -7.96 22.57 6.66
N LEU A 20 -8.46 21.38 6.33
CA LEU A 20 -8.05 20.61 5.15
C LEU A 20 -8.28 21.37 3.85
N LYS A 21 -9.47 21.96 3.69
CA LYS A 21 -9.79 22.79 2.52
C LYS A 21 -8.79 23.92 2.31
N ARG A 22 -8.43 24.63 3.37
CA ARG A 22 -7.43 25.71 3.31
C ARG A 22 -6.05 25.20 2.96
N GLN A 23 -5.59 24.13 3.64
CA GLN A 23 -4.23 23.62 3.50
C GLN A 23 -4.00 22.95 2.13
N LEU A 24 -4.98 22.20 1.64
CA LEU A 24 -4.93 21.60 0.31
C LEU A 24 -5.09 22.65 -0.79
N GLY A 25 -5.91 23.69 -0.56
CA GLY A 25 -6.03 24.83 -1.47
C GLY A 25 -4.70 25.57 -1.68
N GLN A 26 -3.87 25.70 -0.63
CA GLN A 26 -2.52 26.25 -0.74
C GLN A 26 -1.55 25.41 -1.60
N LYS A 27 -1.93 24.17 -1.89
CA LYS A 27 -1.19 23.25 -2.78
C LYS A 27 -1.80 23.15 -4.19
N ASN A 28 -2.60 24.15 -4.57
CA ASN A 28 -3.26 24.25 -5.88
C ASN A 28 -4.27 23.12 -6.17
N TYR A 29 -4.95 22.61 -5.14
CA TYR A 29 -6.12 21.75 -5.30
C TYR A 29 -7.41 22.54 -5.14
N ARG A 30 -8.39 22.27 -5.99
CA ARG A 30 -9.77 22.76 -5.77
C ARG A 30 -10.44 21.82 -4.77
N VAL A 31 -10.92 22.37 -3.64
CA VAL A 31 -11.45 21.56 -2.55
C VAL A 31 -12.86 21.98 -2.20
N ASP A 32 -13.79 21.04 -2.29
CA ASP A 32 -15.14 21.16 -1.76
C ASP A 32 -15.26 20.41 -0.44
N LEU A 33 -16.19 20.80 0.42
CA LEU A 33 -16.39 20.26 1.76
C LEU A 33 -17.87 19.92 1.96
N GLN A 34 -18.10 18.69 2.42
CA GLN A 34 -19.39 18.23 2.93
C GLN A 34 -19.23 17.69 4.35
N THR A 35 -20.25 17.88 5.19
CA THR A 35 -20.24 17.44 6.59
C THR A 35 -21.25 16.34 6.88
N ASP A 36 -22.00 15.91 5.87
CA ASP A 36 -23.04 14.89 5.98
C ASP A 36 -22.87 13.89 4.82
N GLY A 37 -22.98 12.59 5.13
CA GLY A 37 -22.74 11.53 4.15
C GLY A 37 -23.76 11.48 3.04
N LYS A 38 -25.04 11.84 3.32
CA LYS A 38 -26.10 11.87 2.31
C LYS A 38 -25.88 12.99 1.30
N TYR A 39 -25.59 14.20 1.79
CA TYR A 39 -25.27 15.33 0.88
C TYR A 39 -23.97 15.07 0.10
N ALA A 40 -23.00 14.38 0.70
CA ALA A 40 -21.80 13.99 -0.04
C ALA A 40 -22.10 12.98 -1.16
N ALA A 41 -23.01 12.03 -0.93
CA ALA A 41 -23.45 11.10 -1.98
C ALA A 41 -24.13 11.83 -3.16
N ASP A 42 -25.00 12.81 -2.86
CA ASP A 42 -25.67 13.60 -3.89
C ASP A 42 -24.67 14.48 -4.66
N GLU A 43 -23.72 15.10 -3.96
CA GLU A 43 -22.66 15.94 -4.55
C GLU A 43 -21.79 15.12 -5.52
N LEU A 44 -21.45 13.88 -5.16
CA LEU A 44 -20.66 12.97 -5.99
C LEU A 44 -21.39 12.52 -7.25
N GLN A 45 -22.72 12.44 -7.25
CA GLN A 45 -23.50 12.11 -8.44
C GLN A 45 -23.53 13.26 -9.47
N GLY A 46 -23.51 14.51 -9.00
CA GLY A 46 -23.62 15.69 -9.86
C GLY A 46 -22.27 16.28 -10.30
N ASN A 47 -21.16 15.89 -9.67
CA ASN A 47 -19.86 16.51 -9.90
C ASN A 47 -18.74 15.47 -10.06
N MET A 48 -17.78 15.80 -10.90
CA MET A 48 -16.57 14.97 -11.06
C MET A 48 -15.48 15.42 -10.08
N TYR A 49 -14.96 14.47 -9.33
CA TYR A 49 -13.82 14.65 -8.44
C TYR A 49 -12.67 13.71 -8.85
N ASP A 50 -11.44 14.09 -8.49
CA ASP A 50 -10.26 13.23 -8.67
C ASP A 50 -9.97 12.39 -7.42
N LEU A 51 -10.33 12.91 -6.24
CA LEU A 51 -10.12 12.27 -4.94
C LEU A 51 -11.27 12.63 -3.98
N VAL A 52 -11.69 11.66 -3.18
CA VAL A 52 -12.50 11.90 -1.97
C VAL A 52 -11.65 11.58 -0.73
N ILE A 53 -11.66 12.47 0.26
CA ILE A 53 -11.14 12.24 1.61
C ILE A 53 -12.36 12.05 2.50
N LEU A 54 -12.53 10.87 3.07
CA LEU A 54 -13.77 10.41 3.69
C LEU A 54 -13.57 10.02 5.14
N ASP A 55 -14.26 10.69 6.07
CA ASP A 55 -14.46 10.14 7.42
C ASP A 55 -15.54 9.04 7.39
N LEU A 56 -15.37 8.04 8.24
CA LEU A 56 -16.35 6.97 8.41
C LEU A 56 -17.43 7.32 9.43
N ASP A 57 -17.15 8.26 10.35
CA ASP A 57 -18.07 8.69 11.38
C ASP A 57 -18.81 9.97 10.94
N LEU A 58 -19.79 9.78 10.05
CA LEU A 58 -20.55 10.88 9.45
C LEU A 58 -21.99 10.91 9.97
N PRO A 59 -22.60 12.10 10.08
CA PRO A 59 -24.04 12.22 10.22
C PRO A 59 -24.73 11.85 8.88
N GLY A 60 -26.00 11.46 8.98
CA GLY A 60 -26.89 11.22 7.84
C GLY A 60 -26.71 9.86 7.15
N MET A 61 -25.46 9.45 6.88
CA MET A 61 -25.13 8.15 6.28
C MET A 61 -23.80 7.66 6.85
N ASP A 62 -23.72 6.37 7.21
CA ASP A 62 -22.43 5.77 7.61
C ASP A 62 -21.40 5.88 6.48
N GLY A 63 -20.18 6.33 6.83
CA GLY A 63 -19.13 6.55 5.84
C GLY A 63 -18.68 5.27 5.15
N MET A 64 -18.84 4.10 5.79
CA MET A 64 -18.56 2.81 5.15
C MET A 64 -19.56 2.49 4.05
N ASP A 65 -20.86 2.80 4.26
CA ASP A 65 -21.88 2.62 3.22
C ASP A 65 -21.68 3.60 2.05
N LEU A 66 -21.25 4.83 2.37
CA LEU A 66 -20.86 5.80 1.34
C LEU A 66 -19.64 5.32 0.54
N LEU A 67 -18.62 4.76 1.22
CA LEU A 67 -17.43 4.20 0.58
C LEU A 67 -17.78 3.09 -0.41
N LYS A 68 -18.62 2.13 0.00
CA LYS A 68 -19.13 1.06 -0.88
C LYS A 68 -19.84 1.61 -2.10
N LYS A 69 -20.73 2.57 -1.88
CA LYS A 69 -21.48 3.22 -2.98
C LYS A 69 -20.52 3.88 -3.96
N ILE A 70 -19.55 4.65 -3.48
CA ILE A 70 -18.55 5.31 -4.33
C ILE A 70 -17.72 4.27 -5.10
N HIS A 71 -17.35 3.18 -4.46
CA HIS A 71 -16.54 2.14 -5.10
C HIS A 71 -17.27 1.50 -6.29
N VAL A 72 -18.57 1.28 -6.17
CA VAL A 72 -19.40 0.72 -7.26
C VAL A 72 -19.70 1.75 -8.34
N ASP A 73 -20.15 2.95 -7.93
CA ASP A 73 -20.66 3.97 -8.87
C ASP A 73 -19.51 4.72 -9.58
N GLN A 74 -18.37 4.90 -8.89
CA GLN A 74 -17.22 5.67 -9.38
C GLN A 74 -15.89 4.94 -9.11
N PRO A 75 -15.62 3.79 -9.74
CA PRO A 75 -14.42 2.99 -9.45
C PRO A 75 -13.10 3.72 -9.74
N ARG A 76 -13.12 4.76 -10.59
CA ARG A 76 -11.94 5.57 -10.93
C ARG A 76 -11.68 6.74 -9.97
N LEU A 77 -12.63 7.08 -9.10
CA LEU A 77 -12.44 8.10 -8.08
C LEU A 77 -11.50 7.56 -7.00
N SER A 78 -10.40 8.27 -6.73
CA SER A 78 -9.50 7.88 -5.63
C SER A 78 -10.18 8.12 -4.28
N LYS A 79 -10.02 7.18 -3.33
CA LYS A 79 -10.70 7.18 -2.03
C LYS A 79 -9.68 7.06 -0.90
N LEU A 80 -9.47 8.15 -0.16
CA LEU A 80 -8.67 8.18 1.07
C LEU A 80 -9.61 8.22 2.28
N VAL A 81 -9.62 7.15 3.06
CA VAL A 81 -10.34 7.14 4.34
C VAL A 81 -9.50 7.86 5.40
N LEU A 82 -10.12 8.79 6.12
CA LEU A 82 -9.51 9.60 7.19
C LEU A 82 -10.42 9.57 8.42
N THR A 83 -10.17 8.70 9.37
CA THR A 83 -11.11 8.41 10.47
C THR A 83 -10.42 8.13 11.81
N ALA A 84 -11.17 8.22 12.92
CA ALA A 84 -10.70 7.81 14.23
C ALA A 84 -10.73 6.28 14.44
N ARG A 85 -11.42 5.52 13.59
CA ARG A 85 -11.46 4.05 13.66
C ARG A 85 -10.06 3.51 13.31
N ASN A 86 -9.37 2.97 14.30
CA ASN A 86 -7.97 2.54 14.18
C ASN A 86 -7.76 1.04 14.45
N ARG A 87 -8.83 0.28 14.68
CA ARG A 87 -8.75 -1.17 14.84
C ARG A 87 -8.36 -1.83 13.51
N THR A 88 -7.58 -2.88 13.58
CA THR A 88 -7.14 -3.61 12.39
C THR A 88 -8.32 -4.07 11.53
N GLU A 89 -9.40 -4.52 12.18
CA GLU A 89 -10.61 -4.99 11.49
C GLU A 89 -11.29 -3.86 10.71
N ASP A 90 -11.31 -2.63 11.25
CA ASP A 90 -11.90 -1.47 10.58
C ASP A 90 -11.05 -1.06 9.36
N ILE A 91 -9.72 -1.11 9.51
CA ILE A 91 -8.79 -0.81 8.42
C ILE A 91 -8.96 -1.83 7.28
N VAL A 92 -8.92 -3.12 7.60
CA VAL A 92 -9.09 -4.20 6.63
C VAL A 92 -10.43 -4.06 5.92
N ARG A 93 -11.51 -3.87 6.69
CA ARG A 93 -12.85 -3.68 6.13
C ARG A 93 -12.92 -2.46 5.20
N GLY A 94 -12.35 -1.32 5.59
CA GLY A 94 -12.33 -0.12 4.75
C GLY A 94 -11.62 -0.34 3.41
N LEU A 95 -10.53 -1.11 3.42
CA LEU A 95 -9.79 -1.46 2.20
C LEU A 95 -10.55 -2.48 1.33
N ASP A 96 -11.16 -3.51 1.94
CA ASP A 96 -12.00 -4.48 1.25
C ASP A 96 -13.22 -3.82 0.59
N GLU A 97 -13.77 -2.77 1.22
CA GLU A 97 -14.90 -2.01 0.70
C GLU A 97 -14.49 -0.92 -0.31
N GLY A 98 -13.21 -0.90 -0.71
CA GLY A 98 -12.72 -0.15 -1.84
C GLY A 98 -12.01 1.16 -1.53
N ALA A 99 -11.54 1.39 -0.30
CA ALA A 99 -10.61 2.49 -0.04
C ALA A 99 -9.27 2.25 -0.74
N ASP A 100 -8.73 3.28 -1.38
CA ASP A 100 -7.39 3.23 -2.00
C ASP A 100 -6.27 3.43 -0.99
N ASP A 101 -6.57 4.13 0.12
CA ASP A 101 -5.68 4.30 1.26
C ASP A 101 -6.48 4.62 2.53
N TYR A 102 -5.85 4.41 3.69
CA TYR A 102 -6.48 4.58 5.01
C TYR A 102 -5.52 5.30 5.95
N LEU A 103 -5.95 6.43 6.52
CA LEU A 103 -5.19 7.24 7.47
C LEU A 103 -5.97 7.45 8.74
N THR A 104 -5.38 7.10 9.88
CA THR A 104 -6.04 7.22 11.19
C THR A 104 -5.82 8.59 11.83
N LYS A 105 -6.83 9.12 12.48
CA LYS A 105 -6.72 10.30 13.37
C LYS A 105 -6.14 9.87 14.73
N PRO A 106 -5.17 10.62 15.34
CA PRO A 106 -4.56 11.85 14.84
C PRO A 106 -3.49 11.62 13.77
N PHE A 107 -3.33 12.55 12.85
CA PHE A 107 -2.40 12.47 11.71
C PHE A 107 -1.58 13.75 11.55
N SER A 108 -0.47 13.66 10.81
CA SER A 108 0.27 14.82 10.32
C SER A 108 -0.30 15.30 9.00
N PHE A 109 -0.50 16.63 8.84
CA PHE A 109 -0.89 17.18 7.54
C PHE A 109 0.13 16.87 6.44
N MET A 110 1.42 16.79 6.78
CA MET A 110 2.45 16.41 5.81
C MET A 110 2.24 14.98 5.28
N GLU A 111 1.86 14.06 6.16
CA GLU A 111 1.53 12.69 5.78
C GLU A 111 0.29 12.66 4.86
N LEU A 112 -0.80 13.30 5.27
CA LEU A 112 -2.01 13.39 4.45
C LEU A 112 -1.71 13.99 3.07
N ALA A 113 -0.94 15.08 3.01
CA ALA A 113 -0.59 15.73 1.75
C ALA A 113 0.28 14.82 0.84
N ALA A 114 1.17 14.02 1.41
CA ALA A 114 1.95 13.05 0.66
C ALA A 114 1.05 11.97 0.04
N ARG A 115 0.09 11.43 0.81
CA ARG A 115 -0.89 10.44 0.33
C ARG A 115 -1.79 10.99 -0.76
N VAL A 116 -2.32 12.20 -0.58
CA VAL A 116 -3.13 12.91 -1.59
C VAL A 116 -2.36 13.06 -2.90
N ARG A 117 -1.09 13.50 -2.83
CA ARG A 117 -0.24 13.64 -4.02
C ARG A 117 -0.09 12.31 -4.76
N VAL A 118 0.17 11.22 -4.05
CA VAL A 118 0.34 9.89 -4.64
C VAL A 118 -0.96 9.40 -5.27
N LEU A 119 -2.09 9.50 -4.59
CA LEU A 119 -3.38 9.08 -5.11
C LEU A 119 -3.78 9.85 -6.39
N LEU A 120 -3.40 11.13 -6.48
CA LEU A 120 -3.68 11.96 -7.64
C LEU A 120 -2.66 11.79 -8.78
N SER A 121 -1.42 11.35 -8.51
CA SER A 121 -0.38 11.13 -9.54
C SER A 121 -0.63 9.87 -10.38
N ARG A 122 -1.37 8.89 -9.87
CA ARG A 122 -1.70 7.63 -10.56
C ARG A 122 -2.25 7.78 -11.99
N LYS A 123 -2.78 8.96 -12.33
CA LYS A 123 -3.39 9.21 -13.65
C LYS A 123 -2.42 9.76 -14.72
N LEU A 124 -1.15 10.06 -14.39
CA LEU A 124 -0.26 10.85 -15.26
C LEU A 124 1.05 10.18 -15.68
N ALA A 125 1.40 8.99 -15.18
CA ALA A 125 2.71 8.41 -15.47
C ALA A 125 2.80 7.80 -16.88
N THR A 126 3.75 8.29 -17.66
CA THR A 126 4.21 7.68 -18.90
C THR A 126 5.27 6.60 -18.60
N PRO A 127 5.40 5.55 -19.43
CA PRO A 127 6.23 4.37 -19.16
C PRO A 127 7.76 4.60 -19.07
N ALA A 128 8.24 5.83 -19.13
CA ALA A 128 9.65 6.12 -19.43
C ALA A 128 10.66 5.98 -18.27
N ALA A 129 10.20 5.76 -17.02
CA ALA A 129 11.08 5.68 -15.83
C ALA A 129 10.93 4.35 -15.07
N VAL A 130 10.47 3.28 -15.72
CA VAL A 130 10.13 2.01 -15.07
C VAL A 130 11.38 1.13 -14.99
N ALA A 131 11.89 0.87 -13.77
CA ALA A 131 12.99 -0.06 -13.56
C ALA A 131 12.48 -1.50 -13.41
N GLN A 132 13.17 -2.47 -14.02
CA GLN A 132 12.91 -3.89 -13.79
C GLN A 132 13.24 -4.22 -12.34
N ALA A 133 12.29 -4.83 -11.60
CA ALA A 133 12.46 -5.16 -10.19
C ALA A 133 12.72 -6.66 -9.99
N ALA A 134 11.86 -7.55 -10.51
CA ALA A 134 12.00 -9.00 -10.36
C ALA A 134 11.32 -9.73 -11.52
N GLY A 135 12.06 -10.55 -12.27
CA GLY A 135 11.53 -11.22 -13.46
C GLY A 135 10.99 -10.19 -14.47
N ASP A 136 9.70 -10.29 -14.78
CA ASP A 136 8.95 -9.36 -15.62
C ASP A 136 8.20 -8.26 -14.82
N LEU A 137 8.37 -8.23 -13.48
CA LEU A 137 7.85 -7.18 -12.62
C LEU A 137 8.69 -5.91 -12.79
N ARG A 138 8.02 -4.80 -13.06
CA ARG A 138 8.62 -3.47 -13.14
C ARG A 138 7.89 -2.50 -12.24
N ILE A 139 8.62 -1.60 -11.59
CA ILE A 139 8.06 -0.54 -10.75
C ILE A 139 8.53 0.83 -11.23
N ASP A 140 7.62 1.79 -11.20
CA ASP A 140 7.87 3.21 -11.33
C ASP A 140 7.69 3.83 -9.95
N ARG A 141 8.80 4.20 -9.30
CA ARG A 141 8.80 4.73 -7.94
C ARG A 141 8.22 6.14 -7.89
N ASP A 142 8.52 6.94 -8.88
CA ASP A 142 8.05 8.34 -8.94
C ASP A 142 6.56 8.41 -9.22
N GLY A 143 6.09 7.57 -10.15
CA GLY A 143 4.68 7.45 -10.50
C GLY A 143 3.86 6.54 -9.59
N HIS A 144 4.49 5.82 -8.64
CA HIS A 144 3.87 4.80 -7.79
C HIS A 144 3.06 3.77 -8.59
N GLN A 145 3.67 3.26 -9.67
CA GLN A 145 3.05 2.29 -10.56
C GLN A 145 3.85 0.99 -10.63
N ALA A 146 3.14 -0.11 -10.85
CA ALA A 146 3.74 -1.41 -11.06
C ALA A 146 3.19 -2.06 -12.33
N PHE A 147 4.02 -2.90 -12.97
CA PHE A 147 3.69 -3.60 -14.19
C PHE A 147 4.21 -5.03 -14.15
N ARG A 148 3.44 -6.00 -14.69
CA ARG A 148 3.89 -7.36 -15.02
C ARG A 148 3.92 -7.47 -16.55
N GLY A 149 5.12 -7.57 -17.13
CA GLY A 149 5.25 -7.41 -18.57
C GLY A 149 4.65 -6.07 -19.02
N ASP A 150 3.66 -6.12 -19.91
CA ASP A 150 2.94 -4.92 -20.38
C ASP A 150 1.64 -4.63 -19.60
N ARG A 151 1.27 -5.52 -18.66
CA ARG A 151 0.06 -5.37 -17.85
C ARG A 151 0.35 -4.45 -16.67
N ARG A 152 -0.34 -3.30 -16.62
CA ARG A 152 -0.35 -2.43 -15.44
C ARG A 152 -1.07 -3.11 -14.28
N ILE A 153 -0.53 -2.97 -13.09
CA ILE A 153 -1.11 -3.48 -11.84
C ILE A 153 -1.67 -2.30 -11.06
N ASP A 154 -2.98 -2.31 -10.79
CA ASP A 154 -3.63 -1.29 -9.97
C ASP A 154 -3.42 -1.61 -8.49
N LEU A 155 -2.47 -0.90 -7.87
CA LEU A 155 -2.13 -1.02 -6.45
C LEU A 155 -2.66 0.17 -5.67
N THR A 156 -3.10 -0.06 -4.44
CA THR A 156 -3.27 1.01 -3.45
C THR A 156 -1.90 1.55 -3.03
N LEU A 157 -1.86 2.71 -2.38
CA LEU A 157 -0.58 3.26 -1.91
C LEU A 157 0.15 2.27 -0.99
N ARG A 158 -0.57 1.66 -0.04
CA ARG A 158 0.01 0.70 0.90
C ARG A 158 0.50 -0.58 0.23
N GLU A 159 -0.22 -1.07 -0.76
CA GLU A 159 0.25 -2.21 -1.56
C GLU A 159 1.51 -1.84 -2.34
N PHE A 160 1.58 -0.62 -2.88
CA PHE A 160 2.77 -0.15 -3.58
C PHE A 160 3.96 0.00 -2.62
N GLU A 161 3.79 0.65 -1.45
CA GLU A 161 4.82 0.78 -0.42
C GLU A 161 5.35 -0.61 0.03
N LEU A 162 4.46 -1.57 0.21
CA LEU A 162 4.83 -2.94 0.54
C LEU A 162 5.60 -3.61 -0.62
N LEU A 163 5.13 -3.46 -1.86
CA LEU A 163 5.80 -3.99 -3.04
C LEU A 163 7.18 -3.36 -3.22
N GLU A 164 7.30 -2.05 -3.06
CA GLU A 164 8.56 -1.32 -3.14
C GLU A 164 9.56 -1.84 -2.09
N TYR A 165 9.12 -2.01 -0.85
CA TYR A 165 9.95 -2.57 0.22
C TYR A 165 10.40 -4.01 -0.09
N LEU A 166 9.52 -4.83 -0.66
CA LEU A 166 9.86 -6.17 -1.13
C LEU A 166 10.88 -6.16 -2.27
N THR A 167 10.77 -5.20 -3.22
CA THR A 167 11.72 -5.07 -4.33
C THR A 167 13.08 -4.60 -3.87
N ASP A 168 13.18 -3.78 -2.84
CA ASP A 168 14.46 -3.38 -2.22
C ASP A 168 15.13 -4.54 -1.48
N ASN A 169 14.39 -5.60 -1.19
CA ASN A 169 14.85 -6.78 -0.46
C ASN A 169 14.66 -8.09 -1.24
N ILE A 170 14.81 -8.07 -2.57
CA ILE A 170 14.65 -9.26 -3.42
C ILE A 170 15.53 -10.41 -2.92
N GLY A 171 14.97 -11.63 -2.87
CA GLY A 171 15.63 -12.84 -2.43
C GLY A 171 15.82 -12.95 -0.90
N ARG A 172 15.54 -11.89 -0.15
CA ARG A 172 15.65 -11.90 1.32
C ARG A 172 14.32 -12.26 1.95
N ALA A 173 14.33 -13.21 2.88
CA ALA A 173 13.16 -13.54 3.67
C ALA A 173 12.90 -12.46 4.73
N LEU A 174 11.72 -11.82 4.67
CA LEU A 174 11.30 -10.75 5.57
C LEU A 174 10.26 -11.25 6.55
N SER A 175 10.49 -11.04 7.85
CA SER A 175 9.53 -11.42 8.87
C SER A 175 8.30 -10.50 8.89
N ARG A 176 7.17 -11.01 9.41
CA ARG A 176 5.98 -10.17 9.64
C ARG A 176 6.28 -8.96 10.51
N LYS A 177 7.13 -9.13 11.52
CA LYS A 177 7.60 -8.07 12.40
C LYS A 177 8.32 -6.98 11.59
N THR A 178 9.33 -7.36 10.81
CA THR A 178 10.10 -6.44 9.97
C THR A 178 9.20 -5.66 9.01
N LEU A 179 8.30 -6.38 8.34
CA LEU A 179 7.35 -5.75 7.41
C LEU A 179 6.44 -4.76 8.12
N MET A 180 5.89 -5.12 9.31
CA MET A 180 5.04 -4.23 10.09
C MET A 180 5.78 -2.96 10.54
N GLU A 181 6.98 -3.11 11.08
CA GLU A 181 7.77 -1.99 11.58
C GLU A 181 8.29 -1.08 10.46
N ASP A 182 8.71 -1.66 9.32
CA ASP A 182 9.36 -0.91 8.26
C ASP A 182 8.38 -0.32 7.23
N VAL A 183 7.27 -0.98 6.94
CA VAL A 183 6.28 -0.49 5.97
C VAL A 183 5.17 0.32 6.67
N TRP A 184 4.60 -0.21 7.77
CA TRP A 184 3.52 0.48 8.49
C TRP A 184 4.01 1.46 9.55
N LYS A 185 5.30 1.41 9.95
CA LYS A 185 5.89 2.28 10.99
C LYS A 185 5.19 2.14 12.36
N VAL A 186 4.65 0.97 12.64
CA VAL A 186 3.99 0.65 13.91
C VAL A 186 4.67 -0.54 14.58
N ALA A 187 4.59 -0.60 15.92
CA ALA A 187 5.10 -1.73 16.68
C ALA A 187 4.37 -3.01 16.27
N TYR A 188 5.12 -4.11 16.20
CA TYR A 188 4.56 -5.41 15.85
C TYR A 188 3.63 -5.93 16.94
N ASP A 189 2.39 -6.22 16.56
CA ASP A 189 1.41 -6.93 17.37
C ASP A 189 1.16 -8.33 16.75
N PRO A 190 1.48 -9.43 17.48
CA PRO A 190 1.24 -10.78 16.99
C PRO A 190 -0.23 -11.13 16.73
N ALA A 191 -1.16 -10.39 17.33
CA ALA A 191 -2.59 -10.61 17.13
C ALA A 191 -3.10 -10.04 15.78
N THR A 192 -2.31 -9.19 15.12
CA THR A 192 -2.71 -8.61 13.83
C THR A 192 -2.28 -9.48 12.65
N ASN A 193 -3.15 -9.61 11.66
CA ASN A 193 -2.90 -10.29 10.40
C ASN A 193 -2.72 -9.34 9.21
N ILE A 194 -2.55 -8.03 9.47
CA ILE A 194 -2.53 -7.00 8.43
C ILE A 194 -1.50 -7.30 7.32
N VAL A 195 -0.30 -7.78 7.68
CA VAL A 195 0.73 -8.16 6.72
C VAL A 195 0.25 -9.30 5.81
N ASP A 196 -0.41 -10.31 6.38
CA ASP A 196 -0.92 -11.46 5.62
C ASP A 196 -2.03 -11.05 4.65
N VAL A 197 -2.90 -10.12 5.06
CA VAL A 197 -3.97 -9.56 4.23
C VAL A 197 -3.38 -8.81 3.04
N TYR A 198 -2.44 -7.89 3.27
CA TYR A 198 -1.80 -7.15 2.18
C TYR A 198 -0.95 -8.03 1.26
N MET A 199 -0.29 -9.06 1.81
CA MET A 199 0.40 -10.06 0.99
C MET A 199 -0.55 -10.88 0.11
N LYS A 200 -1.76 -11.15 0.59
CA LYS A 200 -2.80 -11.76 -0.23
C LYS A 200 -3.21 -10.83 -1.36
N TYR A 201 -3.54 -9.57 -1.08
CA TYR A 201 -3.93 -8.59 -2.10
C TYR A 201 -2.85 -8.41 -3.16
N LEU A 202 -1.57 -8.31 -2.75
CA LEU A 202 -0.46 -8.23 -3.70
C LEU A 202 -0.38 -9.48 -4.58
N ARG A 203 -0.53 -10.68 -4.02
CA ARG A 203 -0.52 -11.92 -4.81
C ARG A 203 -1.65 -11.96 -5.81
N ASP A 204 -2.85 -11.62 -5.39
CA ASP A 204 -4.04 -11.65 -6.25
C ASP A 204 -3.88 -10.70 -7.46
N LYS A 205 -3.07 -9.63 -7.32
CA LYS A 205 -2.79 -8.64 -8.36
C LYS A 205 -1.53 -8.92 -9.18
N ILE A 206 -0.48 -9.45 -8.55
CA ILE A 206 0.84 -9.67 -9.16
C ILE A 206 0.96 -11.08 -9.71
N ASP A 207 0.59 -12.10 -8.93
CA ASP A 207 0.79 -13.52 -9.22
C ASP A 207 -0.48 -14.17 -9.80
N VAL A 208 -1.05 -13.58 -10.86
CA VAL A 208 -2.26 -14.11 -11.51
C VAL A 208 -1.99 -15.46 -12.17
N GLU A 209 -3.05 -16.16 -12.54
CA GLU A 209 -2.96 -17.48 -13.17
C GLU A 209 -2.21 -17.39 -14.51
N GLY A 210 -1.19 -18.25 -14.67
CA GLY A 210 -0.29 -18.26 -15.84
C GLY A 210 1.02 -17.48 -15.62
N ASP A 211 1.12 -16.60 -14.63
CA ASP A 211 2.35 -15.88 -14.32
C ASP A 211 3.27 -16.67 -13.38
N ALA A 212 4.58 -16.45 -13.48
CA ALA A 212 5.52 -16.97 -12.49
C ALA A 212 5.25 -16.33 -11.12
N LYS A 213 5.08 -17.15 -10.06
CA LYS A 213 4.83 -16.67 -8.71
C LYS A 213 6.07 -16.02 -8.13
N LEU A 214 6.02 -14.70 -7.94
CA LEU A 214 7.12 -13.91 -7.38
C LEU A 214 7.07 -13.84 -5.85
N ILE A 215 5.87 -13.73 -5.26
CA ILE A 215 5.72 -13.58 -3.80
C ILE A 215 5.56 -14.96 -3.18
N ARG A 216 6.54 -15.40 -2.37
CA ARG A 216 6.54 -16.72 -1.73
C ARG A 216 6.47 -16.59 -0.21
N THR A 217 5.80 -17.56 0.44
CA THR A 217 5.80 -17.68 1.90
C THR A 217 6.90 -18.64 2.34
N ILE A 218 7.75 -18.20 3.26
CA ILE A 218 8.72 -19.04 3.94
C ILE A 218 8.13 -19.41 5.30
N ARG A 219 7.70 -20.69 5.45
CA ARG A 219 7.05 -21.16 6.67
C ARG A 219 7.92 -20.90 7.90
N GLY A 220 7.33 -20.35 8.95
CA GLY A 220 8.01 -20.00 10.18
C GLY A 220 8.91 -18.75 10.13
N VAL A 221 9.07 -18.11 8.95
CA VAL A 221 9.89 -16.91 8.78
C VAL A 221 9.05 -15.71 8.33
N GLY A 222 8.39 -15.79 7.19
CA GLY A 222 7.64 -14.67 6.61
C GLY A 222 7.51 -14.77 5.11
N TYR A 223 7.89 -13.72 4.39
CA TYR A 223 7.69 -13.56 2.95
C TYR A 223 8.99 -13.22 2.23
N VAL A 224 9.08 -13.59 0.96
CA VAL A 224 10.17 -13.25 0.07
C VAL A 224 9.63 -12.91 -1.32
N LEU A 225 10.18 -11.85 -1.93
CA LEU A 225 10.02 -11.60 -3.36
C LEU A 225 11.15 -12.31 -4.10
N SER A 226 10.80 -13.25 -4.97
CA SER A 226 11.74 -13.99 -5.82
C SER A 226 12.05 -13.18 -7.08
N ASP A 227 13.25 -13.32 -7.62
CA ASP A 227 13.66 -12.74 -8.90
C ASP A 227 13.07 -13.46 -10.14
N GLY A 228 12.18 -14.43 -9.91
CA GLY A 228 11.59 -15.27 -10.95
C GLY A 228 12.41 -16.52 -11.26
N SER A 229 13.62 -16.67 -10.71
CA SER A 229 14.37 -17.92 -10.82
C SER A 229 13.71 -19.01 -9.94
N GLU A 230 13.49 -20.20 -10.50
CA GLU A 230 13.09 -21.35 -9.69
C GLU A 230 14.19 -21.63 -8.66
N PRO A 231 13.86 -21.78 -7.34
CA PRO A 231 14.84 -22.27 -6.40
C PRO A 231 15.29 -23.66 -6.90
N PRO A 232 16.57 -24.01 -6.74
CA PRO A 232 17.04 -25.34 -7.10
C PRO A 232 16.12 -26.34 -6.41
N ARG A 233 15.44 -27.18 -7.21
CA ARG A 233 14.60 -28.27 -6.69
C ARG A 233 15.46 -29.03 -5.68
N ARG A 234 15.05 -29.07 -4.42
CA ARG A 234 15.67 -29.96 -3.43
C ARG A 234 15.62 -31.34 -4.03
N ARG A 235 16.72 -31.77 -4.68
CA ARG A 235 16.93 -33.17 -4.98
C ARG A 235 16.85 -33.90 -3.65
N GLY A 236 15.97 -34.88 -3.59
CA GLY A 236 15.78 -35.69 -2.41
C GLY A 236 17.16 -36.10 -1.86
N VAL A 237 17.34 -35.87 -0.60
CA VAL A 237 18.51 -36.29 0.12
C VAL A 237 18.46 -37.82 0.15
N GLY A 238 19.03 -38.43 -0.90
CA GLY A 238 19.52 -39.79 -0.81
C GLY A 238 20.65 -39.79 0.21
N ALA A 239 20.52 -40.58 1.24
CA ALA A 239 21.54 -40.80 2.26
C ALA A 239 22.89 -41.13 1.60
N VAL A 240 23.89 -40.28 1.78
CA VAL A 240 25.30 -40.62 1.60
C VAL A 240 26.08 -40.08 2.79
N ALA A 241 26.77 -41.00 3.41
CA ALA A 241 27.58 -40.84 4.60
C ALA A 241 28.75 -39.86 4.42
N GLY A 242 29.04 -39.12 5.49
CA GLY A 242 30.38 -38.77 5.96
C GLY A 242 31.31 -38.00 5.03
N SER A 243 31.51 -36.72 5.33
CA SER A 243 32.87 -36.15 5.39
C SER A 243 32.86 -34.82 6.11
N SER A 244 33.71 -34.74 7.07
CA SER A 244 34.15 -33.71 7.98
C SER A 244 34.21 -32.30 7.42
N TRP A 245 33.52 -31.35 8.10
CA TRP A 245 33.82 -29.92 8.03
C TRP A 245 34.82 -29.58 9.15
N GLN A 246 36.09 -29.38 8.79
CA GLN A 246 37.09 -28.81 9.70
C GLN A 246 36.87 -27.28 9.73
N ALA A 247 36.57 -26.80 10.90
CA ALA A 247 36.54 -25.36 11.21
C ALA A 247 37.99 -24.83 11.23
N THR A 248 38.33 -23.95 10.34
CA THR A 248 39.58 -23.18 10.41
C THR A 248 39.31 -21.92 11.23
N ALA A 249 39.60 -22.00 12.52
CA ALA A 249 39.74 -20.86 13.40
C ALA A 249 41.12 -20.24 13.17
N ALA A 250 41.16 -19.04 12.55
CA ALA A 250 42.37 -18.22 12.52
C ALA A 250 42.47 -17.44 13.84
N MET A 251 43.37 -17.91 14.70
CA MET A 251 43.83 -17.23 15.91
C MET A 251 44.91 -16.20 15.51
N GLY A 252 44.57 -14.91 15.57
CA GLY A 252 45.53 -13.81 15.48
C GLY A 252 46.11 -13.52 16.85
N ALA A 253 47.38 -13.88 17.07
CA ALA A 253 48.13 -13.54 18.28
C ALA A 253 48.55 -12.08 18.28
N ILE A 254 48.23 -11.40 19.35
CA ILE A 254 48.79 -10.09 19.72
C ILE A 254 50.12 -10.37 20.39
N CYS A 255 51.18 -9.78 19.89
CA CYS A 255 52.45 -9.67 20.63
C CYS A 255 52.69 -8.23 21.02
N ALA A 256 52.85 -8.03 22.34
CA ALA A 256 53.25 -6.77 22.95
C ALA A 256 54.76 -6.61 22.86
N ALA A 257 55.18 -5.38 22.62
CA ALA A 257 56.35 -4.72 23.20
C ALA A 257 56.18 -3.21 23.07
#